data_5c1cbafcb821daeb0434fa7c5abda682
#
_entry.id   5c1cbafcb821daeb0434fa7c5abda682
#
_cell.length_a   1.000
_cell.length_b   1.000
_cell.length_c   1.000
_cell.angle_alpha   90.00
_cell.angle_beta   90.00
_cell.angle_gamma   90.00
#
_symmetry.space_group_name_H-M   'P 1'
#
loop_
_entity.id
_entity.type
_entity.pdbx_description
1 polymer ?
#
loop_
_entity_poly.entity_id
_entity_poly.type
_entity_poly.pdbx_seq_one_letter_code
_entity_poly.pdbx_strand_id
1 'polypeptide(L)'
;MDYDPEGVYEKLTGTKKPDATSQDCMGIVLETVADKVRLLSNVKPKGKGPSYTYVETDFIRALKYGYVCEVQEPTVIMQPGVLVGLNSLLEQTGSLTLPTGEVIRRHPDAVVIVTTNIAYEGCRGLNQSVTDRMSLAQDIELPSPEVMAQRAMQV
;
A
#
# COMPACT_ATOMS: atom_id res chain seq x y z
N MET A 1 -47.36 6.15 19.99
CA MET A 1 -47.36 6.53 18.56
C MET A 1 -47.55 5.24 17.80
N ASP A 2 -48.78 4.96 17.37
CA ASP A 2 -49.06 3.71 16.68
C ASP A 2 -48.45 3.75 15.28
N TYR A 3 -47.67 2.73 14.94
CA TYR A 3 -47.06 2.59 13.65
C TYR A 3 -48.14 2.23 12.61
N ASP A 4 -48.29 3.07 11.58
CA ASP A 4 -49.23 2.89 10.48
C ASP A 4 -48.50 2.43 9.20
N PRO A 5 -48.45 1.12 8.94
CA PRO A 5 -47.75 0.59 7.75
C PRO A 5 -48.38 1.03 6.44
N GLU A 6 -49.70 1.14 6.36
CA GLU A 6 -50.43 1.54 5.16
C GLU A 6 -50.10 2.97 4.74
N GLY A 7 -50.14 3.91 5.72
CA GLY A 7 -49.77 5.30 5.48
C GLY A 7 -48.31 5.48 5.13
N VAL A 8 -47.41 4.66 5.69
CA VAL A 8 -45.99 4.65 5.35
C VAL A 8 -45.78 4.10 3.93
N TYR A 9 -46.47 3.03 3.55
CA TYR A 9 -46.41 2.44 2.21
C TYR A 9 -46.88 3.45 1.15
N GLU A 10 -47.98 4.13 1.38
CA GLU A 10 -48.52 5.17 0.48
C GLU A 10 -47.50 6.32 0.29
N LYS A 11 -46.83 6.77 1.35
CA LYS A 11 -45.82 7.81 1.27
C LYS A 11 -44.57 7.37 0.49
N LEU A 12 -44.19 6.10 0.58
CA LEU A 12 -43.01 5.55 -0.11
C LEU A 12 -43.26 5.29 -1.60
N THR A 13 -44.48 4.84 -1.96
CA THR A 13 -44.80 4.37 -3.33
C THR A 13 -45.70 5.30 -4.10
N GLY A 14 -46.41 6.21 -3.43
CA GLY A 14 -47.46 7.04 -4.01
C GLY A 14 -48.78 6.27 -4.30
N THR A 15 -48.88 5.00 -3.92
CA THR A 15 -50.06 4.14 -4.12
C THR A 15 -50.54 3.54 -2.82
N LYS A 16 -51.89 3.41 -2.68
CA LYS A 16 -52.48 2.77 -1.51
C LYS A 16 -52.44 1.26 -1.66
N LYS A 17 -51.93 0.55 -0.67
CA LYS A 17 -52.00 -0.90 -0.53
C LYS A 17 -52.74 -1.24 0.75
N PRO A 18 -54.03 -1.65 0.69
CA PRO A 18 -54.72 -2.19 1.86
C PRO A 18 -53.94 -3.38 2.42
N ASP A 19 -53.85 -3.50 3.72
CA ASP A 19 -53.11 -4.54 4.44
C ASP A 19 -51.59 -4.51 4.22
N ALA A 20 -51.00 -3.34 3.91
CA ALA A 20 -49.54 -3.21 3.84
C ALA A 20 -48.92 -3.53 5.21
N THR A 21 -47.82 -4.32 5.16
CA THR A 21 -47.11 -4.74 6.36
C THR A 21 -45.78 -3.96 6.51
N SER A 22 -45.21 -4.01 7.71
CA SER A 22 -43.87 -3.44 7.95
C SER A 22 -42.80 -4.05 7.04
N GLN A 23 -42.97 -5.33 6.64
CA GLN A 23 -42.06 -6.00 5.73
C GLN A 23 -42.14 -5.45 4.31
N ASP A 24 -43.37 -5.09 3.85
CA ASP A 24 -43.55 -4.45 2.54
C ASP A 24 -42.83 -3.09 2.50
N CYS A 25 -42.99 -2.28 3.52
CA CYS A 25 -42.32 -0.98 3.62
C CYS A 25 -40.81 -1.13 3.67
N MET A 26 -40.27 -2.12 4.42
CA MET A 26 -38.85 -2.41 4.52
C MET A 26 -38.27 -2.87 3.17
N GLY A 27 -39.01 -3.71 2.42
CA GLY A 27 -38.63 -4.15 1.09
C GLY A 27 -38.41 -2.98 0.13
N ILE A 28 -39.38 -2.03 0.10
CA ILE A 28 -39.26 -0.83 -0.75
C ILE A 28 -38.09 0.05 -0.37
N VAL A 29 -37.85 0.25 0.93
CA VAL A 29 -36.70 1.03 1.40
C VAL A 29 -35.38 0.36 0.98
N LEU A 30 -35.27 -0.97 1.13
CA LEU A 30 -34.08 -1.72 0.74
C LEU A 30 -33.83 -1.66 -0.76
N GLU A 31 -34.87 -1.83 -1.61
CA GLU A 31 -34.76 -1.67 -3.06
C GLU A 31 -34.31 -0.25 -3.44
N THR A 32 -34.92 0.77 -2.85
CA THR A 32 -34.58 2.16 -3.13
C THR A 32 -33.12 2.46 -2.75
N VAL A 33 -32.65 1.94 -1.61
CA VAL A 33 -31.25 2.07 -1.19
C VAL A 33 -30.34 1.30 -2.13
N ALA A 34 -30.68 0.07 -2.50
CA ALA A 34 -29.90 -0.73 -3.42
C ALA A 34 -29.73 -0.06 -4.80
N ASP A 35 -30.81 0.52 -5.34
CA ASP A 35 -30.77 1.26 -6.60
C ASP A 35 -29.93 2.52 -6.52
N LYS A 36 -30.02 3.27 -5.40
CA LYS A 36 -29.17 4.44 -5.19
C LYS A 36 -27.68 4.03 -5.06
N VAL A 37 -27.38 2.93 -4.38
CA VAL A 37 -26.01 2.39 -4.29
C VAL A 37 -25.52 1.95 -5.66
N ARG A 38 -26.36 1.28 -6.47
CA ARG A 38 -26.02 0.91 -7.86
C ARG A 38 -25.76 2.15 -8.73
N LEU A 39 -26.60 3.19 -8.61
CA LEU A 39 -26.39 4.45 -9.32
C LEU A 39 -25.06 5.12 -8.89
N LEU A 40 -24.74 5.12 -7.62
CA LEU A 40 -23.48 5.67 -7.10
C LEU A 40 -22.28 4.86 -7.52
N SER A 41 -22.38 3.52 -7.59
CA SER A 41 -21.31 2.65 -8.06
C SER A 41 -21.06 2.77 -9.58
N ASN A 42 -22.09 3.18 -10.35
CA ASN A 42 -21.98 3.43 -11.79
C ASN A 42 -21.62 4.90 -12.13
N VAL A 43 -21.61 5.80 -11.14
CA VAL A 43 -21.10 7.15 -11.31
C VAL A 43 -19.56 7.07 -11.38
N LYS A 44 -19.03 6.85 -12.59
CA LYS A 44 -17.63 7.17 -12.85
C LYS A 44 -17.45 8.64 -12.47
N PRO A 45 -16.54 9.00 -11.57
CA PRO A 45 -16.29 10.39 -11.24
C PRO A 45 -15.96 11.12 -12.55
N LYS A 46 -16.83 12.04 -12.97
CA LYS A 46 -16.59 12.97 -14.07
C LYS A 46 -15.59 14.03 -13.59
N GLY A 47 -14.42 13.60 -13.23
CA GLY A 47 -13.30 14.46 -12.99
C GLY A 47 -12.18 14.01 -13.92
N LYS A 48 -11.67 14.91 -14.74
CA LYS A 48 -10.41 14.77 -15.48
C LYS A 48 -9.24 14.79 -14.47
N GLY A 49 -9.31 13.99 -13.42
CA GLY A 49 -8.18 13.72 -12.56
C GLY A 49 -7.34 12.61 -13.19
N PRO A 50 -6.04 12.60 -12.97
CA PRO A 50 -5.19 11.51 -13.42
C PRO A 50 -5.73 10.19 -12.88
N SER A 51 -5.96 9.20 -13.75
CA SER A 51 -6.28 7.85 -13.30
C SER A 51 -4.98 7.18 -12.89
N TYR A 52 -4.89 6.78 -11.63
CA TYR A 52 -3.74 6.04 -11.13
C TYR A 52 -4.02 4.55 -11.23
N THR A 53 -3.11 3.83 -11.87
CA THR A 53 -3.11 2.37 -11.86
C THR A 53 -1.96 1.90 -10.97
N TYR A 54 -2.26 1.06 -10.00
CA TYR A 54 -1.21 0.45 -9.18
C TYR A 54 -0.43 -0.55 -10.04
N VAL A 55 0.89 -0.40 -10.04
CA VAL A 55 1.82 -1.35 -10.64
C VAL A 55 2.71 -1.88 -9.53
N GLU A 56 2.73 -3.21 -9.37
CA GLU A 56 3.57 -3.87 -8.39
C GLU A 56 5.05 -3.68 -8.75
N THR A 57 5.83 -3.12 -7.83
CA THR A 57 7.27 -2.91 -8.03
C THR A 57 8.05 -4.20 -7.79
N ASP A 58 9.26 -4.29 -8.34
CA ASP A 58 10.13 -5.44 -8.12
C ASP A 58 10.50 -5.63 -6.65
N PHE A 59 10.60 -4.53 -5.89
CA PHE A 59 10.79 -4.58 -4.44
C PHE A 59 9.64 -5.32 -3.73
N ILE A 60 8.40 -4.95 -4.05
CA ILE A 60 7.21 -5.61 -3.48
C ILE A 60 7.15 -7.08 -3.91
N ARG A 61 7.46 -7.37 -5.17
CA ARG A 61 7.52 -8.75 -5.68
C ARG A 61 8.58 -9.59 -4.96
N ALA A 62 9.77 -9.03 -4.74
CA ALA A 62 10.83 -9.72 -4.02
C ALA A 62 10.40 -10.08 -2.60
N LEU A 63 9.77 -9.16 -1.89
CA LEU A 63 9.26 -9.41 -0.54
C LEU A 63 8.11 -10.41 -0.50
N LYS A 64 7.24 -10.40 -1.50
CA LYS A 64 6.06 -11.28 -1.60
C LYS A 64 6.44 -12.72 -1.94
N TYR A 65 7.44 -12.91 -2.80
CA TYR A 65 7.80 -14.21 -3.34
C TYR A 65 9.11 -14.80 -2.79
N GLY A 66 9.75 -14.14 -1.86
CA GLY A 66 10.95 -14.66 -1.19
C GLY A 66 12.23 -14.51 -1.99
N TYR A 67 12.35 -13.44 -2.79
CA TYR A 67 13.56 -13.17 -3.56
C TYR A 67 14.54 -12.30 -2.77
N VAL A 68 15.79 -12.28 -3.26
CA VAL A 68 16.79 -11.31 -2.81
C VAL A 68 16.51 -9.98 -3.52
N CYS A 69 16.43 -8.91 -2.74
CA CYS A 69 16.27 -7.56 -3.25
C CYS A 69 17.39 -6.67 -2.77
N GLU A 70 18.11 -6.05 -3.69
CA GLU A 70 19.10 -5.02 -3.39
C GLU A 70 18.48 -3.63 -3.52
N VAL A 71 18.65 -2.81 -2.48
CA VAL A 71 18.29 -1.40 -2.46
C VAL A 71 19.58 -0.59 -2.48
N GLN A 72 19.88 0.00 -3.62
CA GLN A 72 21.12 0.76 -3.81
C GLN A 72 20.91 2.23 -3.44
N GLU A 73 21.89 2.79 -2.74
CA GLU A 73 22.01 4.21 -2.43
C GLU A 73 20.75 4.87 -1.83
N PRO A 74 20.06 4.26 -0.84
CA PRO A 74 18.87 4.88 -0.26
C PRO A 74 19.18 6.18 0.51
N THR A 75 20.46 6.46 0.81
CA THR A 75 20.93 7.68 1.47
C THR A 75 20.79 8.93 0.61
N VAL A 76 20.63 8.79 -0.72
CA VAL A 76 20.40 9.92 -1.64
C VAL A 76 18.92 10.31 -1.75
N ILE A 77 18.01 9.56 -1.15
CA ILE A 77 16.58 9.87 -1.17
C ILE A 77 16.34 11.17 -0.38
N MET A 78 15.80 12.18 -1.05
CA MET A 78 15.57 13.50 -0.47
C MET A 78 14.59 13.50 0.71
N GLN A 79 13.65 12.56 0.73
CA GLN A 79 12.67 12.39 1.80
C GLN A 79 12.85 11.02 2.48
N PRO A 80 13.68 10.92 3.53
CA PRO A 80 13.94 9.66 4.23
C PRO A 80 12.67 9.00 4.81
N GLY A 81 11.62 9.78 5.04
CA GLY A 81 10.33 9.29 5.51
C GLY A 81 9.63 8.31 4.55
N VAL A 82 10.00 8.28 3.27
CA VAL A 82 9.49 7.29 2.30
C VAL A 82 9.84 5.86 2.74
N LEU A 83 11.04 5.66 3.27
CA LEU A 83 11.49 4.35 3.76
C LEU A 83 10.81 3.93 5.06
N VAL A 84 10.32 4.88 5.86
CA VAL A 84 9.59 4.59 7.10
C VAL A 84 8.29 3.83 6.82
N GLY A 85 7.64 4.10 5.70
CA GLY A 85 6.44 3.36 5.26
C GLY A 85 6.71 1.86 5.00
N LEU A 86 7.97 1.48 4.80
CA LEU A 86 8.38 0.10 4.56
C LEU A 86 8.86 -0.62 5.83
N ASN A 87 8.92 0.07 6.97
CA ASN A 87 9.47 -0.49 8.21
C ASN A 87 8.78 -1.80 8.62
N SER A 88 7.47 -1.88 8.45
CA SER A 88 6.73 -3.10 8.78
C SER A 88 7.12 -4.27 7.88
N LEU A 89 7.49 -4.03 6.61
CA LEU A 89 7.96 -5.08 5.69
C LEU A 89 9.39 -5.52 5.96
N LEU A 90 10.20 -4.70 6.61
CA LEU A 90 11.58 -5.06 6.98
C LEU A 90 11.62 -6.00 8.20
N GLU A 91 10.56 -6.09 8.97
CA GLU A 91 10.43 -7.06 10.06
C GLU A 91 10.19 -8.48 9.50
N GLN A 92 10.64 -9.51 10.23
CA GLN A 92 10.55 -10.91 9.77
C GLN A 92 9.12 -11.38 9.48
N THR A 93 8.15 -10.88 10.24
CA THR A 93 6.71 -11.20 10.07
C THR A 93 5.92 -10.01 9.55
N GLY A 94 6.61 -9.10 8.89
CA GLY A 94 6.04 -7.83 8.48
C GLY A 94 4.96 -7.95 7.41
N SER A 95 4.07 -6.97 7.40
CA SER A 95 3.03 -6.84 6.39
C SER A 95 2.83 -5.38 5.99
N LEU A 96 2.38 -5.16 4.78
CA LEU A 96 2.05 -3.85 4.22
C LEU A 96 0.68 -3.90 3.57
N THR A 97 -0.15 -2.91 3.86
CA THR A 97 -1.40 -2.71 3.12
C THR A 97 -1.13 -1.78 1.93
N LEU A 98 -1.38 -2.28 0.74
CA LEU A 98 -1.26 -1.49 -0.50
C LEU A 98 -2.40 -0.49 -0.65
N PRO A 99 -2.24 0.54 -1.49
CA PRO A 99 -3.33 1.47 -1.83
C PRO A 99 -4.56 0.79 -2.45
N THR A 100 -4.39 -0.41 -3.00
CA THR A 100 -5.47 -1.26 -3.53
C THR A 100 -6.31 -1.92 -2.44
N GLY A 101 -5.90 -1.86 -1.16
CA GLY A 101 -6.49 -2.60 -0.05
C GLY A 101 -5.94 -4.02 0.14
N GLU A 102 -5.08 -4.51 -0.75
CA GLU A 102 -4.40 -5.80 -0.60
C GLU A 102 -3.37 -5.73 0.53
N VAL A 103 -3.34 -6.76 1.38
CA VAL A 103 -2.33 -6.91 2.44
C VAL A 103 -1.26 -7.87 1.97
N ILE A 104 -0.05 -7.37 1.79
CA ILE A 104 1.13 -8.18 1.47
C ILE A 104 1.82 -8.58 2.76
N ARG A 105 2.15 -9.86 2.87
CA ARG A 105 3.00 -10.39 3.94
C ARG A 105 4.37 -10.70 3.38
N ARG A 106 5.40 -10.36 4.15
CA ARG A 106 6.77 -10.70 3.79
C ARG A 106 6.95 -12.22 3.79
N HIS A 107 7.52 -12.74 2.70
CA HIS A 107 7.91 -14.14 2.63
C HIS A 107 9.11 -14.40 3.58
N PRO A 108 9.16 -15.56 4.27
CA PRO A 108 10.26 -15.88 5.20
C PRO A 108 11.64 -15.85 4.55
N ASP A 109 11.73 -16.29 3.29
CA ASP A 109 13.00 -16.37 2.54
C ASP A 109 13.37 -15.03 1.86
N ALA A 110 12.57 -13.98 2.00
CA ALA A 110 12.90 -12.68 1.41
C ALA A 110 14.10 -12.05 2.12
N VAL A 111 15.11 -11.67 1.34
CA VAL A 111 16.32 -11.01 1.84
C VAL A 111 16.40 -9.61 1.23
N VAL A 112 16.59 -8.62 2.07
CA VAL A 112 16.81 -7.23 1.64
C VAL A 112 18.27 -6.86 1.94
N ILE A 113 19.00 -6.47 0.91
CA ILE A 113 20.37 -5.98 1.00
C ILE A 113 20.34 -4.48 0.71
N VAL A 114 20.94 -3.70 1.56
CA VAL A 114 21.10 -2.25 1.38
C VAL A 114 22.57 -1.95 1.15
N THR A 115 22.88 -1.32 0.03
CA THR A 115 24.24 -0.87 -0.29
C THR A 115 24.25 0.66 -0.39
N THR A 116 25.16 1.31 0.30
CA THR A 116 25.22 2.77 0.31
C THR A 116 26.63 3.27 0.59
N ASN A 117 26.94 4.47 0.10
CA ASN A 117 28.12 5.22 0.46
C ASN A 117 27.80 6.18 1.59
N ILE A 118 28.64 6.26 2.61
CA ILE A 118 28.39 7.05 3.82
C ILE A 118 29.11 8.41 3.77
N ALA A 119 30.03 8.61 2.85
CA ALA A 119 31.07 9.65 2.99
C ALA A 119 31.13 10.67 1.85
N TYR A 120 30.13 10.81 0.98
CA TYR A 120 30.17 11.83 -0.04
C TYR A 120 29.09 12.91 0.11
N GLU A 121 29.33 14.05 -0.50
CA GLU A 121 28.45 15.22 -0.44
C GLU A 121 27.07 14.89 -1.04
N GLY A 122 26.02 15.10 -0.26
CA GLY A 122 24.64 14.74 -0.63
C GLY A 122 24.08 13.47 0.02
N CYS A 123 24.93 12.63 0.63
CA CYS A 123 24.44 11.50 1.43
C CYS A 123 23.81 11.98 2.75
N ARG A 124 22.67 11.41 3.08
CA ARG A 124 22.03 11.56 4.38
C ARG A 124 22.11 10.26 5.13
N GLY A 125 22.22 10.30 6.44
CA GLY A 125 22.14 9.09 7.26
C GLY A 125 20.82 8.36 7.03
N LEU A 126 20.84 7.04 7.02
CA LEU A 126 19.63 6.24 7.07
C LEU A 126 18.85 6.55 8.35
N ASN A 127 17.54 6.49 8.28
CA ASN A 127 16.70 6.66 9.45
C ASN A 127 17.01 5.54 10.44
N GLN A 128 17.16 5.89 11.73
CA GLN A 128 17.44 4.93 12.81
C GLN A 128 16.44 3.76 12.81
N SER A 129 15.18 4.02 12.53
CA SER A 129 14.16 2.96 12.47
C SER A 129 14.40 1.92 11.37
N VAL A 130 15.11 2.29 10.30
CA VAL A 130 15.51 1.37 9.24
C VAL A 130 16.75 0.59 9.64
N THR A 131 17.76 1.28 10.21
CA THR A 131 19.01 0.63 10.64
C THR A 131 18.79 -0.37 11.76
N ASP A 132 17.89 -0.09 12.69
CA ASP A 132 17.55 -1.00 13.81
C ASP A 132 16.91 -2.32 13.33
N ARG A 133 16.41 -2.36 12.09
CA ARG A 133 15.81 -3.56 11.49
C ARG A 133 16.78 -4.34 10.62
N MET A 134 18.00 -3.84 10.43
CA MET A 134 19.05 -4.57 9.71
C MET A 134 19.70 -5.58 10.65
N SER A 135 19.71 -6.85 10.22
CA SER A 135 20.28 -7.95 11.01
C SER A 135 21.81 -7.95 11.00
N LEU A 136 22.41 -7.36 9.96
CA LEU A 136 23.85 -7.29 9.75
C LEU A 136 24.19 -5.94 9.09
N ALA A 137 25.20 -5.27 9.59
CA ALA A 137 25.82 -4.13 8.95
C ALA A 137 27.34 -4.37 8.87
N GLN A 138 27.92 -4.08 7.71
CA GLN A 138 29.35 -4.25 7.47
C GLN A 138 29.86 -3.07 6.66
N ASP A 139 30.92 -2.45 7.14
CA ASP A 139 31.69 -1.46 6.38
C ASP A 139 32.65 -2.18 5.43
N ILE A 140 32.66 -1.72 4.18
CA ILE A 140 33.58 -2.21 3.16
C ILE A 140 34.62 -1.13 2.95
N GLU A 141 35.86 -1.42 3.36
CA GLU A 141 36.98 -0.52 3.17
C GLU A 141 37.43 -0.47 1.70
N LEU A 142 38.08 0.62 1.34
CA LEU A 142 38.71 0.73 0.01
C LEU A 142 39.81 -0.36 -0.15
N PRO A 143 39.95 -0.92 -1.34
CA PRO A 143 41.06 -1.84 -1.62
C PRO A 143 42.40 -1.17 -1.37
N SER A 144 43.42 -1.97 -1.04
CA SER A 144 44.77 -1.44 -0.90
C SER A 144 45.28 -0.77 -2.19
N PRO A 145 46.18 0.22 -2.10
CA PRO A 145 46.74 0.88 -3.30
C PRO A 145 47.28 -0.08 -4.35
N GLU A 146 47.86 -1.19 -3.92
CA GLU A 146 48.39 -2.22 -4.81
C GLU A 146 47.27 -2.90 -5.62
N VAL A 147 46.17 -3.24 -4.98
CA VAL A 147 44.98 -3.82 -5.63
C VAL A 147 44.33 -2.83 -6.59
N MET A 148 44.30 -1.55 -6.20
CA MET A 148 43.77 -0.51 -7.09
C MET A 148 44.64 -0.30 -8.31
N ALA A 149 45.96 -0.33 -8.14
CA ALA A 149 46.92 -0.27 -9.27
C ALA A 149 46.77 -1.47 -10.21
N GLN A 150 46.63 -2.69 -9.67
CA GLN A 150 46.41 -3.89 -10.49
C GLN A 150 45.13 -3.81 -11.31
N ARG A 151 44.05 -3.30 -10.72
CA ARG A 151 42.77 -3.09 -11.46
C ARG A 151 42.89 -2.07 -12.57
N ALA A 152 43.62 -0.97 -12.33
CA ALA A 152 43.87 0.05 -13.37
C ALA A 152 44.71 -0.47 -14.53
N MET A 153 45.58 -1.49 -14.32
CA MET A 153 46.38 -2.12 -15.39
C MET A 153 45.62 -3.20 -16.18
N GLN A 154 44.43 -3.61 -15.71
CA GLN A 154 43.61 -4.63 -16.38
C GLN A 154 42.55 -4.04 -17.33
N VAL A 155 42.43 -2.73 -17.41
CA VAL A 155 41.57 -1.99 -18.32
C VAL A 155 42.37 -1.54 -19.54
#